data_14763bb6aa41d853d0b1f74165f4e602
#
_entry.id   14763bb6aa41d853d0b1f74165f4e602
#
_cell.length_a   1.000
_cell.length_b   1.000
_cell.length_c   1.000
_cell.angle_alpha   90.00
_cell.angle_beta   90.00
_cell.angle_gamma   90.00
#
_symmetry.space_group_name_H-M   'P 1'
#
loop_
_entity.id
_entity.type
_entity.pdbx_description
1 polymer ?
#
loop_
_entity_poly.entity_id
_entity_poly.type
_entity_poly.pdbx_seq_one_letter_code
_entity_poly.pdbx_strand_id
1 'polypeptide(L)'
;MIYESLHDWFQSPLGAYLREREQAWLDQVVPDIFGFHAIQLGLPKFDMLRESRIVHRVTVSPEPMPQGNHVQAQFHELPFDSQSVDLCVMPHVLEFTENPHEVLREIDRVLRPEGRILVLGFNPWSLFGTRKLWTSKGYPWQGQFVSLVRIKDWLQLLGLEPASGRLACYIPPCDTDKWQRRFRFMEPSGDRWWGVAGGVYMLEAIKKVHGMRLIAPAWSDQKMKERKFAAAARYKQTQPGLQRVDAAGRTDYSRHLRVVK
;
A
#
# COMPACT_ATOMS: atom_id res chain seq x y z
N MET A 1 -29.45 0.97 4.62
CA MET A 1 -29.84 2.33 4.20
C MET A 1 -28.65 3.24 3.88
N ILE A 2 -27.59 3.33 4.72
CA ILE A 2 -26.44 4.20 4.45
C ILE A 2 -25.83 3.92 3.05
N TYR A 3 -25.66 2.65 2.70
CA TYR A 3 -25.04 2.27 1.42
C TYR A 3 -25.93 2.42 0.20
N GLU A 4 -27.24 2.30 0.33
CA GLU A 4 -28.15 2.59 -0.78
C GLU A 4 -28.10 4.07 -1.14
N SER A 5 -28.12 4.94 -0.17
CA SER A 5 -28.05 6.40 -0.40
C SER A 5 -26.66 6.84 -0.91
N LEU A 6 -25.57 6.20 -0.47
CA LEU A 6 -24.22 6.42 -1.03
C LEU A 6 -24.15 5.90 -2.47
N HIS A 7 -24.77 4.74 -2.74
CA HIS A 7 -24.86 4.20 -4.09
C HIS A 7 -25.61 5.16 -5.04
N ASP A 8 -26.72 5.72 -4.60
CA ASP A 8 -27.50 6.68 -5.40
C ASP A 8 -26.67 7.95 -5.67
N TRP A 9 -25.92 8.41 -4.67
CA TRP A 9 -25.01 9.52 -4.90
C TRP A 9 -23.92 9.19 -5.95
N PHE A 10 -23.36 7.96 -5.96
CA PHE A 10 -22.42 7.53 -6.99
C PHE A 10 -23.02 7.45 -8.40
N GLN A 11 -24.35 7.49 -8.55
CA GLN A 11 -25.01 7.62 -9.84
C GLN A 11 -25.18 9.09 -10.29
N SER A 12 -25.01 10.06 -9.38
CA SER A 12 -25.00 11.47 -9.73
C SER A 12 -23.83 11.80 -10.66
N PRO A 13 -23.88 12.90 -11.44
CA PRO A 13 -22.79 13.30 -12.30
C PRO A 13 -21.44 13.39 -11.56
N LEU A 14 -21.44 13.97 -10.35
CA LEU A 14 -20.26 14.10 -9.53
C LEU A 14 -19.75 12.75 -9.00
N GLY A 15 -20.67 11.92 -8.50
CA GLY A 15 -20.35 10.58 -8.01
C GLY A 15 -19.86 9.65 -9.12
N ALA A 16 -20.47 9.70 -10.30
CA ALA A 16 -20.05 8.92 -11.47
C ALA A 16 -18.64 9.28 -11.92
N TYR A 17 -18.34 10.58 -11.99
CA TYR A 17 -17.01 11.07 -12.31
C TYR A 17 -15.96 10.54 -11.31
N LEU A 18 -16.24 10.61 -10.01
CA LEU A 18 -15.35 10.15 -8.96
C LEU A 18 -15.14 8.64 -9.06
N ARG A 19 -16.21 7.88 -9.19
CA ARG A 19 -16.18 6.42 -9.38
C ARG A 19 -15.32 6.00 -10.58
N GLU A 20 -15.42 6.70 -11.73
CA GLU A 20 -14.57 6.42 -12.89
C GLU A 20 -13.08 6.56 -12.57
N ARG A 21 -12.70 7.55 -11.78
CA ARG A 21 -11.31 7.77 -11.38
C ARG A 21 -10.80 6.70 -10.41
N GLU A 22 -11.61 6.34 -9.45
CA GLU A 22 -11.31 5.28 -8.49
C GLU A 22 -11.21 3.93 -9.18
N GLN A 23 -12.17 3.62 -10.05
CA GLN A 23 -12.17 2.38 -10.81
C GLN A 23 -10.95 2.30 -11.75
N ALA A 24 -10.61 3.40 -12.44
CA ALA A 24 -9.43 3.43 -13.31
C ALA A 24 -8.12 3.17 -12.56
N TRP A 25 -8.02 3.60 -11.30
CA TRP A 25 -6.88 3.29 -10.45
C TRP A 25 -6.89 1.82 -10.00
N LEU A 26 -8.05 1.32 -9.56
CA LEU A 26 -8.21 -0.09 -9.18
C LEU A 26 -7.90 -1.02 -10.35
N ASP A 27 -8.37 -0.71 -11.55
CA ASP A 27 -8.10 -1.47 -12.77
C ASP A 27 -6.60 -1.53 -13.13
N GLN A 28 -5.79 -0.59 -12.64
CA GLN A 28 -4.34 -0.61 -12.80
C GLN A 28 -3.61 -1.40 -11.69
N VAL A 29 -4.10 -1.32 -10.44
CA VAL A 29 -3.41 -1.90 -9.28
C VAL A 29 -3.83 -3.34 -9.02
N VAL A 30 -5.12 -3.63 -9.14
CA VAL A 30 -5.70 -4.95 -8.79
C VAL A 30 -5.17 -6.11 -9.64
N PRO A 31 -4.90 -5.95 -10.97
CA PRO A 31 -4.35 -7.04 -11.79
C PRO A 31 -2.96 -7.54 -11.37
N ASP A 32 -2.19 -6.69 -10.68
CA ASP A 32 -0.84 -7.03 -10.20
C ASP A 32 -0.83 -7.71 -8.83
N ILE A 33 -2.03 -7.89 -8.25
CA ILE A 33 -2.19 -8.55 -6.96
C ILE A 33 -2.64 -10.00 -7.18
N PHE A 34 -1.81 -10.93 -6.72
CA PHE A 34 -2.06 -12.35 -6.86
C PHE A 34 -2.50 -12.94 -5.52
N GLY A 35 -3.32 -13.98 -5.59
CA GLY A 35 -3.83 -14.68 -4.41
C GLY A 35 -4.97 -15.61 -4.76
N PHE A 36 -5.64 -16.12 -3.75
CA PHE A 36 -6.77 -17.03 -3.86
C PHE A 36 -8.11 -16.35 -3.52
N HIS A 37 -8.10 -15.43 -2.56
CA HIS A 37 -9.31 -14.82 -2.02
C HIS A 37 -9.18 -13.29 -2.01
N ALA A 38 -10.15 -12.63 -2.64
CA ALA A 38 -10.29 -11.18 -2.61
C ALA A 38 -11.67 -10.80 -2.04
N ILE A 39 -11.70 -9.79 -1.18
CA ILE A 39 -12.94 -9.26 -0.64
C ILE A 39 -13.07 -7.78 -0.98
N GLN A 40 -14.30 -7.38 -1.27
CA GLN A 40 -14.71 -5.98 -1.38
C GLN A 40 -15.66 -5.67 -0.23
N LEU A 41 -15.39 -4.63 0.53
CA LEU A 41 -16.28 -4.18 1.61
C LEU A 41 -17.11 -3.00 1.14
N GLY A 42 -18.42 -3.14 1.18
CA GLY A 42 -19.37 -2.08 0.78
C GLY A 42 -19.49 -1.91 -0.74
N LEU A 43 -20.35 -0.97 -1.13
CA LEU A 43 -20.74 -0.64 -2.50
C LEU A 43 -21.05 -1.87 -3.38
N PRO A 44 -21.94 -2.77 -2.93
CA PRO A 44 -22.13 -4.09 -3.55
C PRO A 44 -22.67 -4.05 -4.98
N LYS A 45 -23.23 -2.92 -5.42
CA LYS A 45 -23.72 -2.76 -6.81
C LYS A 45 -22.62 -2.39 -7.81
N PHE A 46 -21.38 -2.14 -7.34
CA PHE A 46 -20.22 -1.84 -8.19
C PHE A 46 -19.15 -2.92 -8.00
N ASP A 47 -18.74 -3.58 -9.07
CA ASP A 47 -17.66 -4.56 -9.06
C ASP A 47 -16.30 -3.84 -9.16
N MET A 48 -15.73 -3.52 -8.03
CA MET A 48 -14.42 -2.87 -7.93
C MET A 48 -13.26 -3.86 -8.14
N LEU A 49 -13.55 -5.15 -8.11
CA LEU A 49 -12.60 -6.24 -8.34
C LEU A 49 -12.67 -6.82 -9.77
N ARG A 50 -13.34 -6.17 -10.71
CA ARG A 50 -13.60 -6.68 -12.07
C ARG A 50 -12.34 -7.09 -12.82
N GLU A 51 -11.23 -6.38 -12.65
CA GLU A 51 -9.94 -6.67 -13.29
C GLU A 51 -9.04 -7.60 -12.45
N SER A 52 -9.55 -8.11 -11.31
CA SER A 52 -8.77 -9.02 -10.46
C SER A 52 -8.56 -10.37 -11.14
N ARG A 53 -7.33 -10.87 -11.05
CA ARG A 53 -6.97 -12.24 -11.45
C ARG A 53 -7.30 -13.28 -10.37
N ILE A 54 -7.70 -12.83 -9.18
CA ILE A 54 -8.12 -13.69 -8.09
C ILE A 54 -9.49 -14.25 -8.42
N VAL A 55 -9.61 -15.58 -8.40
CA VAL A 55 -10.83 -16.30 -8.81
C VAL A 55 -11.95 -16.15 -7.79
N HIS A 56 -11.62 -16.32 -6.50
CA HIS A 56 -12.60 -16.23 -5.42
C HIS A 56 -12.74 -14.79 -4.95
N ARG A 57 -13.75 -14.10 -5.50
CA ARG A 57 -14.07 -12.72 -5.16
C ARG A 57 -15.40 -12.67 -4.44
N VAL A 58 -15.45 -11.99 -3.30
CA VAL A 58 -16.64 -11.88 -2.46
C VAL A 58 -16.86 -10.41 -2.10
N THR A 59 -18.09 -9.96 -2.23
CA THR A 59 -18.50 -8.64 -1.73
C THR A 59 -19.19 -8.81 -0.38
N VAL A 60 -18.77 -8.02 0.60
CA VAL A 60 -19.36 -8.01 1.94
C VAL A 60 -20.13 -6.72 2.15
N SER A 61 -21.33 -6.82 2.69
CA SER A 61 -22.17 -5.67 3.04
C SER A 61 -23.03 -6.02 4.27
N PRO A 62 -23.31 -5.04 5.14
CA PRO A 62 -24.26 -5.23 6.24
C PRO A 62 -25.70 -5.47 5.75
N GLU A 63 -26.01 -5.00 4.55
CA GLU A 63 -27.34 -5.12 3.97
C GLU A 63 -27.47 -6.37 3.09
N PRO A 64 -28.63 -7.05 3.13
CA PRO A 64 -28.85 -8.22 2.28
C PRO A 64 -28.88 -7.85 0.81
N MET A 65 -28.25 -8.67 -0.02
CA MET A 65 -28.31 -8.54 -1.48
C MET A 65 -28.86 -9.82 -2.10
N PRO A 66 -29.78 -9.70 -3.06
CA PRO A 66 -30.52 -10.86 -3.57
C PRO A 66 -29.75 -11.77 -4.51
N GLN A 67 -28.59 -11.36 -5.06
CA GLN A 67 -27.86 -12.14 -6.08
C GLN A 67 -26.35 -11.88 -6.05
N GLY A 68 -25.54 -12.90 -6.41
CA GLY A 68 -24.09 -12.85 -6.61
C GLY A 68 -23.24 -13.45 -5.48
N ASN A 69 -21.93 -13.34 -5.60
CA ASN A 69 -20.97 -13.73 -4.56
C ASN A 69 -20.95 -12.68 -3.45
N HIS A 70 -21.98 -12.72 -2.62
CA HIS A 70 -22.22 -11.73 -1.59
C HIS A 70 -22.36 -12.38 -0.22
N VAL A 71 -21.74 -11.76 0.78
CA VAL A 71 -21.81 -12.18 2.18
C VAL A 71 -22.39 -11.02 2.99
N GLN A 72 -23.46 -11.30 3.72
CA GLN A 72 -24.03 -10.34 4.64
C GLN A 72 -23.28 -10.43 5.98
N ALA A 73 -22.51 -9.39 6.33
CA ALA A 73 -21.79 -9.30 7.59
C ALA A 73 -21.50 -7.85 7.95
N GLN A 74 -21.25 -7.60 9.23
CA GLN A 74 -20.73 -6.33 9.72
C GLN A 74 -19.24 -6.25 9.41
N PHE A 75 -18.73 -5.06 9.09
CA PHE A 75 -17.32 -4.90 8.69
C PHE A 75 -16.32 -5.10 9.84
N HIS A 76 -16.77 -4.98 11.08
CA HIS A 76 -15.97 -5.25 12.27
C HIS A 76 -16.03 -6.72 12.74
N GLU A 77 -16.85 -7.56 12.06
CA GLU A 77 -16.98 -9.00 12.36
C GLU A 77 -17.18 -9.75 11.03
N LEU A 78 -16.08 -10.09 10.38
CA LEU A 78 -16.10 -10.76 9.08
C LEU A 78 -16.12 -12.28 9.23
N PRO A 79 -17.00 -13.00 8.49
CA PRO A 79 -17.12 -14.45 8.58
C PRO A 79 -16.02 -15.16 7.77
N PHE A 80 -14.78 -14.72 7.91
CA PHE A 80 -13.61 -15.32 7.29
C PHE A 80 -12.60 -15.74 8.35
N ASP A 81 -11.88 -16.82 8.06
CA ASP A 81 -10.80 -17.29 8.91
C ASP A 81 -9.67 -16.25 9.00
N SER A 82 -8.92 -16.30 10.10
CA SER A 82 -7.73 -15.46 10.23
C SER A 82 -6.71 -15.84 9.15
N GLN A 83 -6.07 -14.83 8.55
CA GLN A 83 -5.05 -15.01 7.51
C GLN A 83 -5.54 -15.84 6.30
N SER A 84 -6.77 -15.61 5.85
CA SER A 84 -7.37 -16.31 4.71
C SER A 84 -7.51 -15.44 3.45
N VAL A 85 -7.45 -14.13 3.57
CA VAL A 85 -7.70 -13.16 2.50
C VAL A 85 -6.40 -12.56 1.97
N ASP A 86 -6.22 -12.53 0.66
CA ASP A 86 -5.03 -11.99 0.00
C ASP A 86 -5.20 -10.51 -0.39
N LEU A 87 -6.42 -10.10 -0.76
CA LEU A 87 -6.76 -8.73 -1.15
C LEU A 87 -8.06 -8.26 -0.49
N CYS A 88 -8.02 -7.09 0.13
CA CYS A 88 -9.19 -6.39 0.62
C CYS A 88 -9.32 -5.01 -0.03
N VAL A 89 -10.46 -4.71 -0.66
CA VAL A 89 -10.78 -3.40 -1.21
C VAL A 89 -11.86 -2.74 -0.36
N MET A 90 -11.60 -1.54 0.13
CA MET A 90 -12.49 -0.77 1.01
C MET A 90 -12.83 0.58 0.40
N PRO A 91 -13.84 0.67 -0.49
CA PRO A 91 -14.30 1.96 -1.03
C PRO A 91 -15.18 2.67 -0.01
N HIS A 92 -14.69 3.79 0.54
CA HIS A 92 -15.45 4.69 1.43
C HIS A 92 -16.09 4.03 2.66
N VAL A 93 -15.52 2.95 3.16
CA VAL A 93 -16.08 2.24 4.33
C VAL A 93 -15.83 3.01 5.62
N LEU A 94 -14.60 3.53 5.77
CA LEU A 94 -14.14 4.12 7.03
C LEU A 94 -14.84 5.43 7.39
N GLU A 95 -15.35 6.15 6.40
CA GLU A 95 -16.09 7.41 6.60
C GLU A 95 -17.50 7.21 7.15
N PHE A 96 -18.09 6.05 6.90
CA PHE A 96 -19.48 5.74 7.26
C PHE A 96 -19.61 4.69 8.35
N THR A 97 -18.49 4.29 8.96
CA THR A 97 -18.43 3.34 10.07
C THR A 97 -18.29 4.10 11.38
N GLU A 98 -19.01 3.67 12.43
CA GLU A 98 -18.91 4.26 13.76
C GLU A 98 -17.52 4.06 14.37
N ASN A 99 -16.96 2.86 14.22
CA ASN A 99 -15.67 2.45 14.79
C ASN A 99 -14.67 2.01 13.70
N PRO A 100 -14.03 2.94 12.96
CA PRO A 100 -13.12 2.57 11.87
C PRO A 100 -11.92 1.74 12.33
N HIS A 101 -11.49 1.90 13.59
CA HIS A 101 -10.40 1.09 14.15
C HIS A 101 -10.74 -0.39 14.32
N GLU A 102 -11.99 -0.72 14.66
CA GLU A 102 -12.44 -2.09 14.78
C GLU A 102 -12.46 -2.77 13.41
N VAL A 103 -12.94 -2.05 12.39
CA VAL A 103 -12.91 -2.52 11.00
C VAL A 103 -11.48 -2.81 10.55
N LEU A 104 -10.54 -1.91 10.80
CA LEU A 104 -9.14 -2.12 10.41
C LEU A 104 -8.47 -3.27 11.16
N ARG A 105 -8.78 -3.49 12.45
CA ARG A 105 -8.29 -4.67 13.19
C ARG A 105 -8.84 -5.96 12.63
N GLU A 106 -10.11 -5.96 12.24
CA GLU A 106 -10.73 -7.13 11.64
C GLU A 106 -10.15 -7.45 10.27
N ILE A 107 -9.86 -6.43 9.46
CA ILE A 107 -9.13 -6.59 8.20
C ILE A 107 -7.72 -7.13 8.46
N ASP A 108 -7.01 -6.61 9.45
CA ASP A 108 -5.70 -7.17 9.81
C ASP A 108 -5.80 -8.63 10.21
N ARG A 109 -6.82 -9.04 10.97
CA ARG A 109 -7.04 -10.44 11.36
C ARG A 109 -7.21 -11.36 10.16
N VAL A 110 -8.04 -10.97 9.19
CA VAL A 110 -8.37 -11.81 8.03
C VAL A 110 -7.32 -11.78 6.93
N LEU A 111 -6.54 -10.70 6.83
CA LEU A 111 -5.47 -10.57 5.84
C LEU A 111 -4.31 -11.52 6.12
N ARG A 112 -3.83 -12.20 5.07
CA ARG A 112 -2.63 -13.04 5.09
C ARG A 112 -1.36 -12.18 5.26
N PRO A 113 -0.26 -12.76 5.74
CA PRO A 113 1.07 -12.17 5.56
C PRO A 113 1.30 -11.84 4.08
N GLU A 114 1.83 -10.65 3.81
CA GLU A 114 2.00 -10.06 2.47
C GLU A 114 0.67 -9.77 1.73
N GLY A 115 -0.48 -9.97 2.36
CA GLY A 115 -1.79 -9.57 1.85
C GLY A 115 -1.90 -8.05 1.71
N ARG A 116 -2.74 -7.61 0.80
CA ARG A 116 -2.88 -6.19 0.44
C ARG A 116 -4.25 -5.64 0.78
N ILE A 117 -4.25 -4.39 1.22
CA ILE A 117 -5.47 -3.61 1.44
C ILE A 117 -5.44 -2.37 0.53
N LEU A 118 -6.55 -2.12 -0.14
CA LEU A 118 -6.78 -0.92 -0.94
C LEU A 118 -7.87 -0.08 -0.25
N VAL A 119 -7.50 1.08 0.25
CA VAL A 119 -8.40 2.01 0.96
C VAL A 119 -8.68 3.20 0.07
N LEU A 120 -9.95 3.45 -0.20
CA LEU A 120 -10.43 4.63 -0.90
C LEU A 120 -11.21 5.51 0.06
N GLY A 121 -10.94 6.81 0.04
CA GLY A 121 -11.62 7.71 0.97
C GLY A 121 -11.58 9.18 0.55
N PHE A 122 -12.50 9.98 1.14
CA PHE A 122 -12.56 11.41 0.91
C PHE A 122 -11.50 12.17 1.69
N ASN A 123 -10.82 13.08 1.02
CA ASN A 123 -9.81 13.92 1.64
C ASN A 123 -10.45 15.16 2.29
N PRO A 124 -10.33 15.34 3.62
CA PRO A 124 -10.86 16.53 4.29
C PRO A 124 -10.15 17.82 3.86
N TRP A 125 -8.89 17.74 3.41
CA TRP A 125 -8.07 18.88 2.97
C TRP A 125 -8.22 19.19 1.48
N SER A 126 -9.42 19.03 0.95
CA SER A 126 -9.76 19.23 -0.45
C SER A 126 -10.96 20.16 -0.63
N LEU A 127 -11.29 20.47 -1.87
CA LEU A 127 -12.53 21.20 -2.19
C LEU A 127 -13.79 20.41 -1.76
N PHE A 128 -13.71 19.08 -1.75
CA PHE A 128 -14.75 18.23 -1.18
C PHE A 128 -14.89 18.42 0.34
N GLY A 129 -13.77 18.49 1.04
CA GLY A 129 -13.76 18.75 2.49
C GLY A 129 -14.31 20.13 2.82
N THR A 130 -13.97 21.17 2.05
CA THR A 130 -14.50 22.52 2.28
C THR A 130 -16.01 22.59 2.05
N ARG A 131 -16.54 21.91 1.01
CA ARG A 131 -18.01 21.84 0.78
C ARG A 131 -18.73 21.20 1.98
N LYS A 132 -18.12 20.19 2.61
CA LYS A 132 -18.69 19.56 3.82
C LYS A 132 -18.93 20.56 4.96
N LEU A 133 -18.09 21.57 5.12
CA LEU A 133 -18.27 22.59 6.16
C LEU A 133 -19.56 23.40 5.98
N TRP A 134 -20.04 23.52 4.76
CA TRP A 134 -21.24 24.31 4.40
C TRP A 134 -22.46 23.44 4.13
N THR A 135 -22.24 22.14 3.82
CA THR A 135 -23.31 21.20 3.49
C THR A 135 -23.07 19.90 4.22
N SER A 136 -23.63 19.75 5.40
CA SER A 136 -23.53 18.51 6.20
C SER A 136 -24.64 17.50 5.93
N LYS A 137 -25.64 17.87 5.10
CA LYS A 137 -26.80 17.03 4.81
C LYS A 137 -26.61 16.24 3.51
N GLY A 138 -26.98 14.96 3.54
CA GLY A 138 -26.92 14.06 2.38
C GLY A 138 -25.53 13.48 2.13
N TYR A 139 -25.49 12.44 1.27
CA TYR A 139 -24.24 11.77 0.90
C TYR A 139 -23.46 12.57 -0.13
N PRO A 140 -22.10 12.52 -0.04
CA PRO A 140 -21.28 11.83 0.97
C PRO A 140 -20.96 12.70 2.21
N TRP A 141 -21.54 13.93 2.30
CA TRP A 141 -21.13 14.98 3.23
C TRP A 141 -21.40 14.64 4.70
N GLN A 142 -22.34 13.74 4.96
CA GLN A 142 -22.61 13.25 6.32
C GLN A 142 -21.54 12.28 6.86
N GLY A 143 -20.72 11.67 6.00
CA GLY A 143 -19.62 10.78 6.40
C GLY A 143 -18.53 11.53 7.18
N GLN A 144 -17.76 10.82 7.98
CA GLN A 144 -16.59 11.37 8.69
C GLN A 144 -15.35 11.27 7.82
N PHE A 145 -15.00 12.34 7.11
CA PHE A 145 -13.81 12.35 6.26
C PHE A 145 -12.54 12.21 7.12
N VAL A 146 -11.73 11.20 6.82
CA VAL A 146 -10.48 10.92 7.54
C VAL A 146 -9.31 11.33 6.64
N SER A 147 -8.33 12.05 7.20
CA SER A 147 -7.17 12.45 6.42
C SER A 147 -6.27 11.27 6.06
N LEU A 148 -5.62 11.34 4.90
CA LEU A 148 -4.67 10.32 4.44
C LEU A 148 -3.56 10.06 5.46
N VAL A 149 -3.06 11.10 6.14
CA VAL A 149 -2.03 10.97 7.18
C VAL A 149 -2.55 10.08 8.31
N ARG A 150 -3.77 10.34 8.79
CA ARG A 150 -4.38 9.58 9.87
C ARG A 150 -4.63 8.11 9.50
N ILE A 151 -5.06 7.85 8.26
CA ILE A 151 -5.22 6.48 7.77
C ILE A 151 -3.86 5.77 7.71
N LYS A 152 -2.81 6.42 7.22
CA LYS A 152 -1.45 5.86 7.22
C LYS A 152 -0.97 5.51 8.63
N ASP A 153 -1.17 6.40 9.59
CA ASP A 153 -0.80 6.15 11.00
C ASP A 153 -1.56 4.94 11.57
N TRP A 154 -2.87 4.82 11.30
CA TRP A 154 -3.67 3.69 11.77
C TRP A 154 -3.22 2.36 11.14
N LEU A 155 -2.91 2.36 9.84
CA LEU A 155 -2.42 1.16 9.15
C LEU A 155 -1.06 0.75 9.69
N GLN A 156 -0.14 1.68 9.88
CA GLN A 156 1.20 1.40 10.42
C GLN A 156 1.17 0.82 11.84
N LEU A 157 0.25 1.31 12.69
CA LEU A 157 0.04 0.75 14.04
C LEU A 157 -0.40 -0.71 14.02
N LEU A 158 -1.04 -1.16 12.93
CA LEU A 158 -1.44 -2.56 12.73
C LEU A 158 -0.40 -3.39 11.96
N GLY A 159 0.77 -2.82 11.62
CA GLY A 159 1.78 -3.50 10.82
C GLY A 159 1.47 -3.54 9.32
N LEU A 160 0.53 -2.72 8.86
CA LEU A 160 0.20 -2.55 7.45
C LEU A 160 1.05 -1.39 6.89
N GLU A 161 2.06 -1.71 6.08
CA GLU A 161 2.96 -0.71 5.52
C GLU A 161 2.36 -0.08 4.25
N PRO A 162 2.17 1.25 4.19
CA PRO A 162 1.76 1.93 2.98
C PRO A 162 2.78 1.70 1.85
N ALA A 163 2.34 1.11 0.75
CA ALA A 163 3.17 0.77 -0.41
C ALA A 163 3.05 1.79 -1.52
N SER A 164 1.84 2.15 -1.88
CA SER A 164 1.56 3.12 -2.93
C SER A 164 0.32 3.94 -2.57
N GLY A 165 0.14 5.07 -3.25
CA GLY A 165 -1.07 5.87 -3.07
C GLY A 165 -1.15 7.01 -4.07
N ARG A 166 -2.37 7.41 -4.37
CA ARG A 166 -2.67 8.51 -5.28
C ARG A 166 -3.79 9.36 -4.72
N LEU A 167 -3.72 10.67 -4.97
CA LEU A 167 -4.85 11.57 -4.82
C LEU A 167 -5.43 11.87 -6.20
N ALA A 168 -6.73 12.07 -6.27
CA ALA A 168 -7.43 12.38 -7.52
C ALA A 168 -8.63 13.30 -7.25
N CYS A 169 -9.32 13.71 -8.33
CA CYS A 169 -10.51 14.53 -8.27
C CYS A 169 -10.24 15.94 -7.72
N TYR A 170 -9.49 16.73 -8.50
CA TYR A 170 -9.13 18.11 -8.16
C TYR A 170 -10.19 19.12 -8.59
N ILE A 171 -11.22 18.68 -9.31
CA ILE A 171 -12.29 19.57 -9.73
C ILE A 171 -13.15 19.99 -8.53
N PRO A 172 -13.73 21.20 -8.54
CA PRO A 172 -14.72 21.59 -7.55
C PRO A 172 -15.91 20.62 -7.55
N PRO A 173 -16.49 20.31 -6.38
CA PRO A 173 -17.63 19.38 -6.26
C PRO A 173 -18.92 20.02 -6.82
N CYS A 174 -19.03 20.06 -8.14
CA CYS A 174 -20.20 20.59 -8.86
C CYS A 174 -21.08 19.45 -9.36
N ASP A 175 -22.38 19.53 -9.12
CA ASP A 175 -23.34 18.50 -9.48
C ASP A 175 -23.81 18.58 -10.95
N THR A 176 -23.24 19.46 -11.77
CA THR A 176 -23.64 19.70 -13.15
C THR A 176 -22.50 19.33 -14.12
N ASP A 177 -22.78 18.48 -15.09
CA ASP A 177 -21.84 18.04 -16.13
C ASP A 177 -21.13 19.21 -16.85
N LYS A 178 -21.86 20.31 -17.08
CA LYS A 178 -21.32 21.50 -17.75
C LYS A 178 -20.13 22.07 -16.98
N TRP A 179 -20.23 22.18 -15.66
CA TRP A 179 -19.18 22.71 -14.81
C TRP A 179 -18.02 21.71 -14.65
N GLN A 180 -18.30 20.43 -14.54
CA GLN A 180 -17.29 19.38 -14.49
C GLN A 180 -16.43 19.39 -15.74
N ARG A 181 -17.02 19.48 -16.94
CA ARG A 181 -16.29 19.62 -18.20
C ARG A 181 -15.44 20.88 -18.25
N ARG A 182 -15.94 22.00 -17.73
CA ARG A 182 -15.23 23.27 -17.68
C ARG A 182 -13.98 23.21 -16.78
N PHE A 183 -14.05 22.47 -15.68
CA PHE A 183 -12.93 22.34 -14.72
C PHE A 183 -12.04 21.11 -14.98
N ARG A 184 -12.27 20.36 -16.03
CA ARG A 184 -11.51 19.14 -16.34
C ARG A 184 -10.00 19.39 -16.51
N PHE A 185 -9.59 20.60 -16.88
CA PHE A 185 -8.19 21.00 -16.98
C PHE A 185 -7.48 21.02 -15.62
N MET A 186 -8.23 21.09 -14.51
CA MET A 186 -7.65 21.09 -13.16
C MET A 186 -7.07 19.72 -12.78
N GLU A 187 -7.51 18.61 -13.40
CA GLU A 187 -6.99 17.28 -13.09
C GLU A 187 -5.48 17.14 -13.35
N PRO A 188 -4.96 17.37 -14.57
CA PRO A 188 -3.53 17.29 -14.83
C PRO A 188 -2.73 18.38 -14.10
N SER A 189 -3.35 19.53 -13.85
CA SER A 189 -2.72 20.61 -13.10
C SER A 189 -2.65 20.28 -11.61
N GLY A 190 -3.70 19.65 -11.06
CA GLY A 190 -3.77 19.22 -9.66
C GLY A 190 -2.74 18.15 -9.34
N ASP A 191 -2.64 17.12 -10.17
CA ASP A 191 -1.63 16.06 -10.03
C ASP A 191 -0.20 16.65 -9.97
N ARG A 192 0.06 17.73 -10.71
CA ARG A 192 1.39 18.35 -10.81
C ARG A 192 1.69 19.37 -9.71
N TRP A 193 0.71 20.20 -9.34
CA TRP A 193 0.94 21.40 -8.51
C TRP A 193 0.28 21.33 -7.13
N TRP A 194 -0.81 20.56 -6.97
CA TRP A 194 -1.61 20.49 -5.75
C TRP A 194 -1.78 19.07 -5.20
N GLY A 195 -0.70 18.29 -5.27
CA GLY A 195 -0.72 16.87 -4.98
C GLY A 195 -1.36 16.43 -3.63
N VAL A 196 -1.63 17.37 -2.71
CA VAL A 196 -2.31 17.08 -1.43
C VAL A 196 -3.79 17.49 -1.41
N ALA A 197 -4.29 18.20 -2.43
CA ALA A 197 -5.63 18.80 -2.47
C ALA A 197 -6.65 17.96 -3.25
N GLY A 198 -6.30 16.76 -3.71
CA GLY A 198 -7.24 15.86 -4.39
C GLY A 198 -8.43 15.52 -3.51
N GLY A 199 -9.62 15.44 -4.10
CA GLY A 199 -10.90 15.19 -3.43
C GLY A 199 -10.98 13.82 -2.77
N VAL A 200 -10.31 12.83 -3.37
CA VAL A 200 -10.21 11.46 -2.85
C VAL A 200 -8.77 11.01 -2.79
N TYR A 201 -8.47 10.17 -1.82
CA TYR A 201 -7.23 9.41 -1.77
C TYR A 201 -7.51 7.93 -2.05
N MET A 202 -6.56 7.30 -2.68
CA MET A 202 -6.50 5.88 -2.96
C MET A 202 -5.17 5.39 -2.43
N LEU A 203 -5.19 4.50 -1.45
CA LEU A 203 -4.03 4.03 -0.71
C LEU A 203 -3.93 2.52 -0.76
N GLU A 204 -2.77 2.03 -1.13
CA GLU A 204 -2.40 0.62 -1.01
C GLU A 204 -1.50 0.44 0.20
N ALA A 205 -1.77 -0.59 1.02
CA ALA A 205 -0.88 -1.02 2.08
C ALA A 205 -0.73 -2.55 2.07
N ILE A 206 0.41 -3.02 2.55
CA ILE A 206 0.80 -4.43 2.58
C ILE A 206 1.00 -4.86 4.03
N LYS A 207 0.44 -6.01 4.41
CA LYS A 207 0.64 -6.58 5.74
C LYS A 207 2.04 -7.18 5.84
N LYS A 208 2.96 -6.45 6.47
CA LYS A 208 4.32 -6.94 6.71
C LYS A 208 4.40 -7.73 8.01
N VAL A 209 4.74 -9.01 7.88
CA VAL A 209 5.12 -9.82 9.04
C VAL A 209 6.64 -9.72 9.18
N HIS A 210 7.10 -9.06 10.23
CA HIS A 210 8.52 -9.00 10.54
C HIS A 210 8.98 -10.40 10.94
N GLY A 211 9.58 -11.11 9.97
CA GLY A 211 10.24 -12.39 10.24
C GLY A 211 11.33 -12.22 11.28
N MET A 212 11.54 -13.21 12.14
CA MET A 212 12.69 -13.23 13.06
C MET A 212 13.97 -13.04 12.24
N ARG A 213 14.68 -11.92 12.43
CA ARG A 213 16.06 -11.82 11.99
C ARG A 213 16.83 -12.86 12.77
N LEU A 214 17.22 -13.94 12.11
CA LEU A 214 18.22 -14.86 12.66
C LEU A 214 19.49 -14.03 12.87
N ILE A 215 19.73 -13.63 14.12
CA ILE A 215 21.01 -13.06 14.51
C ILE A 215 21.99 -14.20 14.35
N ALA A 216 22.81 -14.17 13.31
CA ALA A 216 23.89 -15.15 13.15
C ALA A 216 24.75 -15.13 14.42
N PRO A 217 25.03 -16.31 15.03
CA PRO A 217 25.79 -16.37 16.27
C PRO A 217 27.13 -15.66 16.10
N ALA A 218 27.51 -14.78 17.03
CA ALA A 218 28.74 -13.97 16.97
C ALA A 218 30.02 -14.82 16.83
N TRP A 219 29.97 -16.11 17.15
CA TRP A 219 31.10 -17.06 16.95
C TRP A 219 31.37 -17.40 15.48
N SER A 220 30.46 -17.17 14.55
CA SER A 220 30.72 -17.32 13.11
C SER A 220 31.68 -16.25 12.61
N ASP A 221 31.63 -15.04 13.16
CA ASP A 221 32.55 -13.95 12.81
C ASP A 221 33.93 -14.13 13.37
N GLN A 222 34.09 -14.76 14.54
CA GLN A 222 35.39 -15.11 15.10
C GLN A 222 36.09 -16.17 14.27
N LYS A 223 35.39 -17.26 13.87
CA LYS A 223 35.96 -18.28 12.99
C LYS A 223 36.38 -17.74 11.63
N MET A 224 35.63 -16.77 11.11
CA MET A 224 35.98 -16.14 9.82
C MET A 224 37.19 -15.21 9.97
N LYS A 225 37.33 -14.48 11.09
CA LYS A 225 38.54 -13.69 11.40
C LYS A 225 39.73 -14.58 11.59
N GLU A 226 39.67 -15.67 12.36
CA GLU A 226 40.75 -16.63 12.57
C GLU A 226 41.21 -17.27 11.26
N ARG A 227 40.27 -17.66 10.37
CA ARG A 227 40.61 -18.17 9.03
C ARG A 227 41.35 -17.13 8.16
N LYS A 228 40.93 -15.85 8.21
CA LYS A 228 41.59 -14.77 7.49
C LYS A 228 43.02 -14.52 8.04
N PHE A 229 43.19 -14.54 9.35
CA PHE A 229 44.51 -14.41 9.98
C PHE A 229 45.40 -15.61 9.71
N ALA A 230 44.90 -16.84 9.76
CA ALA A 230 45.63 -18.05 9.42
C ALA A 230 46.06 -18.08 7.94
N ALA A 231 45.24 -17.60 7.02
CA ALA A 231 45.59 -17.47 5.60
C ALA A 231 46.65 -16.41 5.36
N ALA A 232 46.58 -15.27 6.05
CA ALA A 232 47.59 -14.21 5.97
C ALA A 232 48.95 -14.64 6.58
N ALA A 233 48.95 -15.43 7.67
CA ALA A 233 50.14 -15.96 8.27
C ALA A 233 50.84 -17.01 7.36
N ARG A 234 50.06 -17.89 6.70
CA ARG A 234 50.61 -18.84 5.70
C ARG A 234 51.19 -18.12 4.48
N TYR A 235 50.58 -17.05 4.01
CA TYR A 235 51.09 -16.25 2.89
C TYR A 235 52.44 -15.61 3.21
N LYS A 236 52.70 -15.18 4.46
CA LYS A 236 53.97 -14.65 4.92
C LYS A 236 55.05 -15.72 5.04
N GLN A 237 54.73 -16.97 5.35
CA GLN A 237 55.66 -18.08 5.43
C GLN A 237 56.05 -18.68 4.08
N THR A 238 55.25 -18.45 3.01
CA THR A 238 55.49 -19.02 1.67
C THR A 238 56.32 -18.08 0.77
N GLN A 239 56.85 -16.98 1.29
CA GLN A 239 57.89 -16.19 0.61
C GLN A 239 59.27 -16.39 1.29
N PRO A 240 60.01 -17.45 0.96
CA PRO A 240 61.39 -17.54 1.33
C PRO A 240 62.24 -16.75 0.33
N GLY A 241 62.69 -15.60 0.71
CA GLY A 241 63.64 -14.94 -0.11
C GLY A 241 63.48 -13.44 -0.28
N LEU A 242 63.72 -12.71 0.79
CA LEU A 242 64.18 -11.32 0.71
C LEU A 242 64.72 -10.95 2.10
N GLN A 243 65.99 -11.28 2.31
CA GLN A 243 66.95 -10.51 3.05
C GLN A 243 68.16 -11.41 3.38
N ARG A 244 69.05 -11.54 2.45
CA ARG A 244 70.51 -11.73 2.82
C ARG A 244 71.09 -10.34 2.75
N VAL A 245 71.35 -9.80 3.90
CA VAL A 245 72.22 -8.64 4.03
C VAL A 245 73.66 -9.22 4.18
N ASP A 246 74.51 -8.93 3.23
CA ASP A 246 75.92 -9.29 3.34
C ASP A 246 76.61 -8.43 4.42
N ALA A 247 77.65 -8.95 5.05
CA ALA A 247 78.37 -8.31 6.13
C ALA A 247 78.97 -6.93 5.79
N ALA A 248 78.67 -6.36 4.63
CA ALA A 248 79.10 -5.05 4.15
C ALA A 248 78.01 -4.03 3.91
N GLY A 249 76.70 -4.32 4.28
CA GLY A 249 75.66 -3.31 4.26
C GLY A 249 75.19 -2.80 2.87
N ARG A 250 75.33 -3.55 1.78
CA ARG A 250 74.85 -3.17 0.46
C ARG A 250 73.66 -4.05 0.03
N THR A 251 72.56 -3.42 -0.27
CA THR A 251 71.41 -4.03 -0.89
C THR A 251 71.59 -4.06 -2.41
N ASP A 252 71.66 -5.26 -2.99
CA ASP A 252 71.70 -5.45 -4.44
C ASP A 252 70.29 -5.50 -5.01
N TYR A 253 69.95 -4.54 -5.85
CA TYR A 253 68.63 -4.35 -6.52
C TYR A 253 68.70 -4.88 -7.96
N SER A 254 69.25 -6.01 -8.24
CA SER A 254 69.23 -6.55 -9.58
C SER A 254 68.49 -7.90 -9.68
N ARG A 255 67.49 -7.90 -10.52
CA ARG A 255 66.74 -9.03 -11.11
C ARG A 255 65.49 -9.50 -10.37
N HIS A 256 64.32 -9.13 -10.90
CA HIS A 256 63.43 -9.92 -11.75
C HIS A 256 62.10 -9.19 -12.02
N LEU A 257 62.08 -8.32 -13.02
CA LEU A 257 60.91 -7.98 -13.73
C LEU A 257 60.78 -8.98 -14.90
N ARG A 258 59.87 -9.96 -14.83
CA ARG A 258 59.33 -10.65 -16.00
C ARG A 258 57.96 -10.11 -16.29
N VAL A 259 57.87 -9.35 -17.38
CA VAL A 259 56.63 -9.00 -18.05
C VAL A 259 56.09 -10.27 -18.70
N VAL A 260 54.86 -10.66 -18.40
CA VAL A 260 54.11 -11.64 -19.17
C VAL A 260 53.09 -10.86 -19.98
N LYS A 261 53.14 -11.08 -21.29
CA LYS A 261 52.20 -10.55 -22.28
C LYS A 261 50.81 -11.12 -22.08
#